data_8d011a3e977c3f20ce38450315cac380
#
_entry.id   8d011a3e977c3f20ce38450315cac380
#
_cell.length_a   1.000
_cell.length_b   1.000
_cell.length_c   1.000
_cell.angle_alpha   90.00
_cell.angle_beta   90.00
_cell.angle_gamma   90.00
#
_symmetry.space_group_name_H-M   'P 1'
#
loop_
_entity.id
_entity.type
_entity.pdbx_description
1 polymer ?
#
loop_
_entity_poly.entity_id
_entity_poly.type
_entity_poly.pdbx_seq_one_letter_code
_entity_poly.pdbx_strand_id
1 'polypeptide(L)'
;MRVILQRSKESKVTIDGKVNGKIYKGYVALVGFTDRDNTEIVDKMIKKIVNLRVFEDENEKMNLSIQDIGGSILSISQFTLYADSKKGNRPSFINAMNPTEASKLYDIFNQKLSEILHVETGIFGADMKVEIYNDGPVTIVLDSNELFK
;
A
#
# COMPACT_ATOMS: atom_id res chain seq x y z
N MET A 1 -6.11 -6.99 -6.96
CA MET A 1 -5.35 -5.98 -6.21
C MET A 1 -4.67 -6.62 -5.03
N ARG A 2 -3.39 -6.34 -4.87
CA ARG A 2 -2.61 -6.74 -3.69
C ARG A 2 -2.07 -5.52 -3.01
N VAL A 3 -2.13 -5.51 -1.70
CA VAL A 3 -1.53 -4.47 -0.87
C VAL A 3 -0.72 -5.12 0.22
N ILE A 4 0.52 -4.68 0.39
CA ILE A 4 1.31 -5.04 1.55
C ILE A 4 1.35 -3.83 2.47
N LEU A 5 0.84 -4.00 3.68
CA LEU A 5 0.88 -2.97 4.72
C LEU A 5 2.01 -3.28 5.68
N GLN A 6 2.84 -2.28 5.92
CA GLN A 6 3.85 -2.35 6.98
C GLN A 6 3.57 -1.25 7.99
N ARG A 7 3.26 -1.65 9.23
CA ARG A 7 3.08 -0.70 10.32
C ARG A 7 4.39 0.06 10.51
N SER A 8 4.34 1.38 10.48
CA SER A 8 5.55 2.17 10.33
C SER A 8 5.59 3.38 11.24
N LYS A 9 6.80 3.73 11.65
CA LYS A 9 7.16 5.04 12.18
C LYS A 9 7.65 5.91 11.03
N GLU A 10 8.58 6.83 11.27
CA GLU A 10 9.08 7.73 10.23
C GLU A 10 9.58 6.96 9.01
N SER A 11 8.88 7.15 7.89
CA SER A 11 9.19 6.52 6.61
C SER A 11 9.03 7.52 5.48
N LYS A 12 9.80 7.36 4.41
CA LYS A 12 9.78 8.33 3.32
C LYS A 12 10.12 7.70 1.99
N VAL A 13 9.74 8.38 0.92
CA VAL A 13 10.12 8.06 -0.45
C VAL A 13 10.89 9.22 -1.06
N THR A 14 12.04 8.90 -1.63
CA THR A 14 12.94 9.86 -2.28
C THR A 14 12.97 9.56 -3.78
N ILE A 15 12.80 10.60 -4.59
CA ILE A 15 12.84 10.54 -6.05
C ILE A 15 13.79 11.62 -6.54
N ASP A 16 14.77 11.24 -7.36
CA ASP A 16 15.79 12.17 -7.88
C ASP A 16 16.46 13.00 -6.77
N GLY A 17 16.77 12.35 -5.65
CA GLY A 17 17.45 12.98 -4.52
C GLY A 17 16.55 13.87 -3.64
N LYS A 18 15.25 13.95 -3.93
CA LYS A 18 14.30 14.78 -3.15
C LYS A 18 13.24 13.92 -2.50
N VAL A 19 12.90 14.23 -1.25
CA VAL A 19 11.80 13.59 -0.55
C VAL A 19 10.49 14.00 -1.21
N ASN A 20 9.78 13.02 -1.75
CA ASN A 20 8.48 13.21 -2.40
C ASN A 20 7.31 13.04 -1.43
N GLY A 21 7.46 12.19 -0.43
CA GLY A 21 6.46 11.95 0.58
C GLY A 21 7.09 11.39 1.85
N LYS A 22 6.49 11.71 2.99
CA LYS A 22 7.00 11.29 4.31
C LYS A 22 5.85 11.17 5.29
N ILE A 23 5.90 10.12 6.10
CA ILE A 23 4.96 9.93 7.21
C ILE A 23 5.74 9.71 8.51
N TYR A 24 5.07 9.92 9.63
CA TYR A 24 5.67 9.75 10.96
C TYR A 24 5.10 8.57 11.72
N LYS A 25 3.87 8.16 11.42
CA LYS A 25 3.19 7.02 12.03
C LYS A 25 2.03 6.56 11.15
N GLY A 26 1.91 5.27 10.97
CA GLY A 26 0.81 4.67 10.23
C GLY A 26 1.27 3.47 9.42
N TYR A 27 1.00 3.47 8.12
CA TYR A 27 1.43 2.41 7.21
C TYR A 27 2.30 2.93 6.08
N VAL A 28 3.30 2.15 5.69
CA VAL A 28 3.76 2.13 4.30
C VAL A 28 2.92 1.06 3.59
N ALA A 29 2.25 1.44 2.51
CA ALA A 29 1.42 0.56 1.71
C ALA A 29 2.06 0.37 0.33
N LEU A 30 2.43 -0.86 0.00
CA LEU A 30 2.87 -1.24 -1.34
C LEU A 30 1.65 -1.72 -2.09
N VAL A 31 1.35 -1.11 -3.24
CA VAL A 31 0.07 -1.29 -3.96
C VAL A 31 0.31 -1.81 -5.37
N GLY A 32 -0.25 -2.96 -5.68
CA GLY A 32 -0.18 -3.58 -7.02
C GLY A 32 -1.56 -3.94 -7.55
N PHE A 33 -1.71 -3.82 -8.87
CA PHE A 33 -2.95 -4.14 -9.57
C PHE A 33 -2.73 -5.26 -10.58
N THR A 34 -3.78 -6.05 -10.81
CA THR A 34 -3.83 -7.09 -11.82
C THR A 34 -5.04 -6.85 -12.74
N ASP A 35 -5.10 -7.58 -13.84
CA ASP A 35 -6.24 -7.50 -14.77
C ASP A 35 -7.56 -7.72 -14.03
N ARG A 36 -8.59 -7.02 -14.46
CA ARG A 36 -9.95 -7.03 -13.87
C ARG A 36 -10.10 -6.29 -12.54
N ASP A 37 -9.03 -5.73 -12.00
CA ASP A 37 -9.19 -4.80 -10.88
C ASP A 37 -9.94 -3.56 -11.37
N ASN A 38 -10.78 -3.04 -10.49
CA ASN A 38 -11.67 -1.91 -10.81
C ASN A 38 -11.90 -1.05 -9.56
N THR A 39 -12.66 0.00 -9.71
CA THR A 39 -12.95 0.93 -8.61
C THR A 39 -13.68 0.26 -7.45
N GLU A 40 -14.55 -0.72 -7.71
CA GLU A 40 -15.24 -1.47 -6.65
C GLU A 40 -14.25 -2.23 -5.77
N ILE A 41 -13.27 -2.87 -6.38
CA ILE A 41 -12.19 -3.57 -5.64
C ILE A 41 -11.37 -2.58 -4.82
N VAL A 42 -11.06 -1.42 -5.39
CA VAL A 42 -10.35 -0.35 -4.67
C VAL A 42 -11.13 0.09 -3.44
N ASP A 43 -12.43 0.33 -3.57
CA ASP A 43 -13.29 0.74 -2.46
C ASP A 43 -13.30 -0.29 -1.32
N LYS A 44 -13.43 -1.57 -1.67
CA LYS A 44 -13.41 -2.66 -0.70
C LYS A 44 -12.06 -2.77 0.00
N MET A 45 -10.98 -2.60 -0.74
CA MET A 45 -9.63 -2.65 -0.19
C MET A 45 -9.38 -1.48 0.78
N ILE A 46 -9.76 -0.28 0.41
CA ILE A 46 -9.64 0.90 1.28
C ILE A 46 -10.39 0.66 2.60
N LYS A 47 -11.63 0.16 2.51
CA LYS A 47 -12.43 -0.14 3.70
C LYS A 47 -11.72 -1.15 4.61
N LYS A 48 -11.09 -2.17 4.04
CA LYS A 48 -10.31 -3.15 4.80
C LYS A 48 -9.10 -2.49 5.46
N ILE A 49 -8.33 -1.72 4.71
CA ILE A 49 -7.10 -1.08 5.19
C ILE A 49 -7.36 -0.16 6.39
N VAL A 50 -8.35 0.72 6.28
CA VAL A 50 -8.61 1.73 7.32
C VAL A 50 -9.23 1.16 8.58
N ASN A 51 -9.80 -0.04 8.51
CA ASN A 51 -10.47 -0.69 9.64
C ASN A 51 -9.65 -1.82 10.28
N LEU A 52 -8.53 -2.22 9.70
CA LEU A 52 -7.66 -3.22 10.32
C LEU A 52 -7.15 -2.74 11.67
N ARG A 53 -7.16 -3.64 12.64
CA ARG A 53 -6.87 -3.33 14.04
C ARG A 53 -5.50 -3.88 14.43
N VAL A 54 -4.45 -3.26 13.93
CA VAL A 54 -3.05 -3.70 14.12
C VAL A 54 -2.21 -2.70 14.90
N PHE A 55 -2.80 -1.63 15.39
CA PHE A 55 -2.11 -0.68 16.27
C PHE A 55 -2.44 -1.00 17.72
N GLU A 56 -1.43 -0.84 18.57
CA GLU A 56 -1.56 -1.21 19.97
C GLU A 56 -2.43 -0.20 20.74
N ASP A 57 -3.29 -0.74 21.60
CA ASP A 57 -4.03 0.02 22.58
C ASP A 57 -3.20 0.25 23.85
N GLU A 58 -3.80 0.84 24.89
CA GLU A 58 -3.15 1.12 26.16
C GLU A 58 -2.68 -0.14 26.92
N ASN A 59 -3.21 -1.32 26.54
CA ASN A 59 -2.83 -2.62 27.09
C ASN A 59 -1.85 -3.38 26.19
N GLU A 60 -1.23 -2.70 25.22
CA GLU A 60 -0.29 -3.28 24.27
C GLU A 60 -0.89 -4.39 23.41
N LYS A 61 -2.22 -4.33 23.15
CA LYS A 61 -2.94 -5.27 22.29
C LYS A 61 -3.22 -4.64 20.92
N MET A 62 -3.05 -5.41 19.85
CA MET A 62 -3.42 -4.99 18.50
C MET A 62 -4.93 -4.86 18.40
N ASN A 63 -5.44 -3.69 18.67
CA ASN A 63 -6.87 -3.43 18.83
C ASN A 63 -7.36 -2.14 18.16
N LEU A 64 -6.45 -1.24 17.82
CA LEU A 64 -6.79 0.04 17.23
C LEU A 64 -6.53 0.06 15.73
N SER A 65 -7.38 0.77 14.99
CA SER A 65 -7.20 1.02 13.57
C SER A 65 -6.28 2.22 13.34
N ILE A 66 -5.84 2.40 12.09
CA ILE A 66 -5.06 3.58 11.72
C ILE A 66 -5.85 4.87 11.94
N GLN A 67 -7.18 4.83 11.79
CA GLN A 67 -8.03 5.98 12.06
C GLN A 67 -8.04 6.32 13.55
N ASP A 68 -8.11 5.31 14.42
CA ASP A 68 -8.12 5.51 15.87
C ASP A 68 -6.87 6.23 16.36
N ILE A 69 -5.73 5.97 15.74
CA ILE A 69 -4.45 6.56 16.15
C ILE A 69 -4.10 7.85 15.40
N GLY A 70 -4.97 8.29 14.47
CA GLY A 70 -4.67 9.47 13.64
C GLY A 70 -3.46 9.27 12.73
N GLY A 71 -3.24 8.06 12.26
CA GLY A 71 -2.08 7.73 11.42
C GLY A 71 -2.23 8.18 9.98
N SER A 72 -1.10 8.11 9.26
CA SER A 72 -1.00 8.45 7.84
C SER A 72 -0.55 7.24 7.03
N ILE A 73 -0.77 7.28 5.72
CA ILE A 73 -0.31 6.22 4.81
C ILE A 73 0.66 6.81 3.78
N LEU A 74 1.80 6.15 3.63
CA LEU A 74 2.72 6.37 2.51
C LEU A 74 2.41 5.30 1.46
N SER A 75 1.74 5.72 0.39
CA SER A 75 1.28 4.85 -0.69
C SER A 75 2.31 4.76 -1.80
N ILE A 76 2.80 3.56 -2.08
CA ILE A 76 3.83 3.30 -3.10
C ILE A 76 3.29 2.30 -4.10
N SER A 77 3.30 2.67 -5.38
CA SER A 77 2.94 1.75 -6.46
C SER A 77 4.02 0.67 -6.59
N GLN A 78 3.60 -0.60 -6.69
CA GLN A 78 4.50 -1.75 -6.68
C GLN A 78 3.96 -2.86 -7.57
N PHE A 79 4.16 -2.75 -8.90
CA PHE A 79 3.65 -3.76 -9.84
C PHE A 79 4.30 -5.13 -9.63
N THR A 80 5.52 -5.16 -9.07
CA THR A 80 6.24 -6.42 -8.81
C THR A 80 5.56 -7.31 -7.77
N LEU A 81 4.51 -6.85 -7.09
CA LEU A 81 3.67 -7.70 -6.26
C LEU A 81 2.98 -8.80 -7.09
N TYR A 82 2.88 -8.62 -8.40
CA TYR A 82 2.35 -9.61 -9.34
C TYR A 82 3.43 -10.31 -10.16
N ALA A 83 4.67 -10.31 -9.66
CA ALA A 83 5.74 -11.09 -10.27
C ALA A 83 5.43 -12.58 -10.19
N ASP A 84 5.66 -13.30 -11.29
CA ASP A 84 5.59 -14.74 -11.36
C ASP A 84 7.01 -15.30 -11.49
N SER A 85 7.44 -16.03 -10.48
CA SER A 85 8.79 -16.61 -10.39
C SER A 85 8.77 -18.14 -10.50
N LYS A 86 7.70 -18.70 -11.05
CA LYS A 86 7.53 -20.18 -11.12
C LYS A 86 8.51 -20.84 -12.07
N LYS A 87 8.91 -20.16 -13.14
CA LYS A 87 9.80 -20.72 -14.16
C LYS A 87 11.12 -19.96 -14.20
N GLY A 88 12.21 -20.67 -13.90
CA GLY A 88 13.54 -20.09 -13.94
C GLY A 88 13.72 -18.98 -12.91
N ASN A 89 14.75 -18.15 -13.11
CA ASN A 89 15.17 -17.13 -12.16
C ASN A 89 14.82 -15.70 -12.59
N ARG A 90 14.29 -15.54 -13.80
CA ARG A 90 13.81 -14.24 -14.29
C ARG A 90 12.31 -14.13 -14.07
N PRO A 91 11.86 -13.22 -13.19
CA PRO A 91 10.42 -13.11 -12.95
C PRO A 91 9.67 -12.57 -14.17
N SER A 92 8.46 -13.08 -14.37
CA SER A 92 7.51 -12.57 -15.37
C SER A 92 6.55 -11.61 -14.71
N PHE A 93 6.16 -10.56 -15.42
CA PHE A 93 5.18 -9.58 -14.94
C PHE A 93 3.88 -9.60 -15.75
N ILE A 94 3.60 -10.71 -16.42
CA ILE A 94 2.40 -10.87 -17.25
C ILE A 94 1.10 -10.70 -16.46
N ASN A 95 1.14 -10.97 -15.15
CA ASN A 95 -0.02 -10.85 -14.28
C ASN A 95 -0.24 -9.42 -13.76
N ALA A 96 0.70 -8.51 -13.98
CA ALA A 96 0.55 -7.11 -13.61
C ALA A 96 -0.37 -6.41 -14.62
N MET A 97 -1.23 -5.52 -14.12
CA MET A 97 -2.09 -4.71 -14.96
C MET A 97 -1.27 -3.80 -15.89
N ASN A 98 -1.81 -3.51 -17.07
CA ASN A 98 -1.24 -2.53 -17.99
C ASN A 98 -0.91 -1.23 -17.24
N PRO A 99 0.30 -0.66 -17.40
CA PRO A 99 0.72 0.52 -16.64
C PRO A 99 -0.21 1.72 -16.73
N THR A 100 -0.79 1.99 -17.90
CA THR A 100 -1.73 3.12 -18.10
C THR A 100 -2.96 2.94 -17.22
N GLU A 101 -3.57 1.75 -17.24
CA GLU A 101 -4.75 1.46 -16.44
C GLU A 101 -4.42 1.38 -14.93
N ALA A 102 -3.28 0.78 -14.60
CA ALA A 102 -2.83 0.68 -13.21
C ALA A 102 -2.59 2.07 -12.61
N SER A 103 -1.99 2.98 -13.36
CA SER A 103 -1.77 4.36 -12.93
C SER A 103 -3.07 5.07 -12.59
N LYS A 104 -4.11 4.87 -13.39
CA LYS A 104 -5.45 5.44 -13.12
C LYS A 104 -6.05 4.91 -11.83
N LEU A 105 -5.98 3.60 -11.61
CA LEU A 105 -6.50 2.99 -10.38
C LEU A 105 -5.68 3.41 -9.16
N TYR A 106 -4.39 3.57 -9.30
CA TYR A 106 -3.53 4.07 -8.23
C TYR A 106 -3.93 5.50 -7.83
N ASP A 107 -4.18 6.38 -8.79
CA ASP A 107 -4.64 7.74 -8.52
C ASP A 107 -6.00 7.73 -7.81
N ILE A 108 -6.92 6.88 -8.25
CA ILE A 108 -8.25 6.71 -7.62
C ILE A 108 -8.09 6.21 -6.18
N PHE A 109 -7.25 5.22 -5.97
CA PHE A 109 -6.96 4.69 -4.64
C PHE A 109 -6.45 5.79 -3.71
N ASN A 110 -5.45 6.55 -4.14
CA ASN A 110 -4.86 7.62 -3.33
C ASN A 110 -5.86 8.73 -3.03
N GLN A 111 -6.65 9.13 -4.01
CA GLN A 111 -7.64 10.19 -3.83
C GLN A 111 -8.72 9.77 -2.83
N LYS A 112 -9.28 8.59 -3.00
CA LYS A 112 -10.33 8.08 -2.10
C LYS A 112 -9.81 7.87 -0.68
N LEU A 113 -8.61 7.34 -0.55
CA LEU A 113 -7.97 7.15 0.74
C LEU A 113 -7.71 8.48 1.44
N SER A 114 -7.32 9.51 0.68
CA SER A 114 -7.05 10.86 1.21
C SER A 114 -8.30 11.57 1.74
N GLU A 115 -9.49 11.13 1.37
CA GLU A 115 -10.74 11.62 1.93
C GLU A 115 -10.96 11.14 3.38
N ILE A 116 -10.24 10.09 3.79
CA ILE A 116 -10.40 9.46 5.10
C ILE A 116 -9.27 9.84 6.05
N LEU A 117 -8.03 9.86 5.55
CA LEU A 117 -6.84 10.14 6.34
C LEU A 117 -5.76 10.80 5.48
N HIS A 118 -4.67 11.23 6.12
CA HIS A 118 -3.57 11.84 5.38
C HIS A 118 -2.79 10.79 4.58
N VAL A 119 -2.60 11.06 3.29
CA VAL A 119 -1.87 10.18 2.36
C VAL A 119 -0.69 10.94 1.75
N GLU A 120 0.48 10.34 1.82
CA GLU A 120 1.67 10.75 1.09
C GLU A 120 1.94 9.71 0.01
N THR A 121 2.49 10.11 -1.12
CA THR A 121 2.68 9.22 -2.26
C THR A 121 4.07 9.31 -2.86
N GLY A 122 4.45 8.24 -3.57
CA GLY A 122 5.49 8.29 -4.58
C GLY A 122 4.93 8.76 -5.92
N ILE A 123 5.67 8.49 -6.99
CA ILE A 123 5.27 8.77 -8.37
C ILE A 123 5.22 7.45 -9.13
N PHE A 124 4.07 7.16 -9.75
CA PHE A 124 3.89 5.93 -10.50
C PHE A 124 4.94 5.81 -11.63
N GLY A 125 5.63 4.68 -11.67
CA GLY A 125 6.63 4.40 -12.69
C GLY A 125 8.01 5.03 -12.46
N ALA A 126 8.18 5.87 -11.45
CA ALA A 126 9.47 6.46 -11.14
C ALA A 126 10.41 5.49 -10.42
N ASP A 127 11.71 5.73 -10.52
CA ASP A 127 12.68 5.07 -9.64
C ASP A 127 12.60 5.72 -8.26
N MET A 128 12.25 4.93 -7.27
CA MET A 128 12.01 5.42 -5.91
C MET A 128 12.94 4.74 -4.92
N LYS A 129 13.45 5.53 -3.97
CA LYS A 129 14.16 5.00 -2.81
C LYS A 129 13.21 5.11 -1.62
N VAL A 130 12.72 3.98 -1.16
CA VAL A 130 11.72 3.93 -0.09
C VAL A 130 12.41 3.47 1.19
N GLU A 131 12.37 4.32 2.21
CA GLU A 131 12.88 4.01 3.53
C GLU A 131 11.69 3.69 4.43
N ILE A 132 11.66 2.45 4.91
CA ILE A 132 10.54 1.92 5.68
C ILE A 132 11.03 1.58 7.09
N TYR A 133 10.51 2.29 8.07
CA TYR A 133 10.74 1.97 9.47
C TYR A 133 9.61 1.05 9.93
N ASN A 134 9.75 -0.25 9.69
CA ASN A 134 8.71 -1.22 10.03
C ASN A 134 8.70 -1.46 11.54
N ASP A 135 7.60 -1.07 12.18
CA ASP A 135 7.43 -1.12 13.61
C ASP A 135 6.78 -2.43 14.06
N GLY A 136 7.51 -3.17 14.87
CA GLY A 136 7.02 -4.41 15.41
C GLY A 136 7.93 -5.63 15.23
N PRO A 137 8.29 -6.11 14.03
CA PRO A 137 7.69 -5.75 12.74
C PRO A 137 6.27 -6.28 12.57
N VAL A 138 5.44 -5.53 11.90
CA VAL A 138 4.08 -5.94 11.50
C VAL A 138 3.92 -5.70 10.01
N THR A 139 3.73 -6.78 9.27
CA THR A 139 3.55 -6.77 7.82
C THR A 139 2.36 -7.65 7.47
N ILE A 140 1.37 -7.08 6.78
CA ILE A 140 0.12 -7.74 6.43
C ILE A 140 -0.01 -7.75 4.91
N VAL A 141 -0.26 -8.94 4.35
CA VAL A 141 -0.53 -9.11 2.92
C VAL A 141 -2.03 -9.18 2.70
N LEU A 142 -2.55 -8.27 1.88
CA LEU A 142 -3.97 -8.23 1.50
C LEU A 142 -4.08 -8.55 0.02
N ASP A 143 -4.86 -9.57 -0.31
CA ASP A 143 -5.16 -9.95 -1.69
C ASP A 143 -6.68 -9.92 -1.91
N SER A 144 -7.14 -9.12 -2.86
CA SER A 144 -8.56 -8.97 -3.12
C SER A 144 -9.23 -10.27 -3.54
N ASN A 145 -8.51 -11.17 -4.21
CA ASN A 145 -9.05 -12.46 -4.63
C ASN A 145 -9.31 -13.39 -3.44
N GLU A 146 -8.59 -13.20 -2.35
CA GLU A 146 -8.80 -13.99 -1.12
C GLU A 146 -9.86 -13.34 -0.22
N LEU A 147 -9.85 -12.01 -0.15
CA LEU A 147 -10.69 -11.25 0.78
C LEU A 147 -12.13 -11.06 0.29
N PHE A 148 -12.34 -10.95 -1.02
CA PHE A 148 -13.62 -10.51 -1.58
C PHE A 148 -14.20 -11.52 -2.58
N LYS A 149 -14.05 -12.78 -2.30
CA LYS A 149 -14.67 -13.85 -3.10
C LYS A 149 -16.18 -13.85 -2.96
#